data_cc99eda389d02f26b18bd62a72f36192
#
_entry.id   cc99eda389d02f26b18bd62a72f36192
#
_cell.length_a   1.000
_cell.length_b   1.000
_cell.length_c   1.000
_cell.angle_alpha   90.00
_cell.angle_beta   90.00
_cell.angle_gamma   90.00
#
_symmetry.space_group_name_H-M   'P 1'
#
loop_
_entity.id
_entity.type
_entity.pdbx_description
1 polymer ?
#
loop_
_entity_poly.entity_id
_entity_poly.type
_entity_poly.pdbx_seq_one_letter_code
_entity_poly.pdbx_strand_id
1 'polypeptide(L)'
;MRIYFSLVDEPFYTPACVEPLLTRWGSSVVGAAFPSGFFDWKRVRTTLALYGPFHTAMRTAQMALAARGGGVVHRQFATRGIPVRDVADMNAPAFLDELRRLNIDVLVSLNTPQKLKREILAVPTQGCINVHFGRLPRYRGILPIFYAVLNGEPSFGVTVHMMDEKLDNGGIVAQGDVSIARGDSLETLYPKGFAVASGLLDEALRAFDTGHVVLQPNPESQKTYYSYPTRRMIREYRRMVRA
;
A
#
# COMPACT_ATOMS: atom_id res chain seq x y z
N MET A 1 5.24 21.07 -5.32
CA MET A 1 5.72 19.67 -5.26
C MET A 1 5.10 18.85 -6.39
N ARG A 2 5.83 17.91 -7.00
CA ARG A 2 5.37 17.02 -8.10
C ARG A 2 5.28 15.58 -7.58
N ILE A 3 4.09 15.06 -7.47
CA ILE A 3 3.78 13.76 -6.87
C ILE A 3 3.51 12.74 -7.97
N TYR A 4 4.07 11.55 -7.84
CA TYR A 4 3.76 10.41 -8.68
C TYR A 4 3.29 9.23 -7.83
N PHE A 5 2.20 8.59 -8.23
CA PHE A 5 1.66 7.45 -7.50
C PHE A 5 2.04 6.12 -8.17
N SER A 6 2.34 5.12 -7.36
CA SER A 6 2.39 3.71 -7.76
C SER A 6 1.42 2.92 -6.89
N LEU A 7 0.41 2.30 -7.49
CA LEU A 7 -0.66 1.66 -6.74
C LEU A 7 -1.34 0.55 -7.54
N VAL A 8 -2.05 -0.32 -6.83
CA VAL A 8 -2.87 -1.38 -7.45
C VAL A 8 -4.26 -0.86 -7.74
N ASP A 9 -4.78 -1.12 -8.93
CA ASP A 9 -6.18 -0.83 -9.26
C ASP A 9 -7.09 -1.92 -8.69
N GLU A 10 -7.44 -1.77 -7.41
CA GLU A 10 -8.40 -2.65 -6.75
C GLU A 10 -9.63 -1.85 -6.30
N PRO A 11 -10.85 -2.37 -6.49
CA PRO A 11 -12.07 -1.58 -6.32
C PRO A 11 -12.56 -1.49 -4.87
N PHE A 12 -11.89 -2.11 -3.89
CA PHE A 12 -12.47 -2.32 -2.57
C PHE A 12 -12.09 -1.24 -1.54
N TYR A 13 -10.81 -0.89 -1.45
CA TYR A 13 -10.28 -0.04 -0.38
C TYR A 13 -9.50 1.16 -0.90
N THR A 14 -8.69 0.96 -1.95
CA THR A 14 -7.83 2.00 -2.53
C THR A 14 -8.62 3.21 -3.02
N PRO A 15 -9.82 3.08 -3.65
CA PRO A 15 -10.57 4.24 -4.11
C PRO A 15 -10.92 5.23 -2.99
N ALA A 16 -11.37 4.73 -1.83
CA ALA A 16 -11.72 5.57 -0.69
C ALA A 16 -10.50 6.24 -0.05
N CYS A 17 -9.34 5.60 -0.09
CA CYS A 17 -8.08 6.16 0.39
C CYS A 17 -7.56 7.29 -0.51
N VAL A 18 -7.65 7.10 -1.83
CA VAL A 18 -7.04 7.98 -2.84
C VAL A 18 -7.91 9.22 -3.11
N GLU A 19 -9.23 9.11 -3.02
CA GLU A 19 -10.17 10.19 -3.35
C GLU A 19 -9.89 11.50 -2.58
N PRO A 20 -9.72 11.51 -1.25
CA PRO A 20 -9.38 12.72 -0.52
C PRO A 20 -8.01 13.31 -0.92
N LEU A 21 -7.04 12.43 -1.22
CA LEU A 21 -5.71 12.84 -1.66
C LEU A 21 -5.76 13.52 -3.02
N LEU A 22 -6.49 12.97 -3.98
CA LEU A 22 -6.67 13.58 -5.30
C LEU A 22 -7.47 14.89 -5.23
N THR A 23 -8.43 15.00 -4.32
CA THR A 23 -9.17 16.25 -4.10
C THR A 23 -8.23 17.35 -3.62
N ARG A 24 -7.30 17.04 -2.73
CA ARG A 24 -6.37 18.00 -2.18
C ARG A 24 -5.14 18.26 -3.06
N TRP A 25 -4.53 17.19 -3.56
CA TRP A 25 -3.22 17.22 -4.23
C TRP A 25 -3.29 17.03 -5.74
N GLY A 26 -4.48 16.90 -6.32
CA GLY A 26 -4.65 16.55 -7.74
C GLY A 26 -3.86 17.44 -8.69
N SER A 27 -3.76 18.74 -8.43
CA SER A 27 -2.95 19.68 -9.22
C SER A 27 -1.44 19.46 -9.11
N SER A 28 -0.99 18.81 -8.03
CA SER A 28 0.42 18.44 -7.81
C SER A 28 0.74 17.04 -8.32
N VAL A 29 -0.27 16.22 -8.61
CA VAL A 29 -0.08 14.85 -9.10
C VAL A 29 0.20 14.87 -10.60
N VAL A 30 1.39 14.43 -10.98
CA VAL A 30 1.87 14.47 -12.39
C VAL A 30 1.70 13.16 -13.12
N GLY A 31 1.30 12.10 -12.43
CA GLY A 31 1.01 10.80 -13.03
C GLY A 31 0.80 9.69 -12.01
N ALA A 32 0.32 8.56 -12.49
CA ALA A 32 0.16 7.34 -11.72
C ALA A 32 0.52 6.10 -12.53
N ALA A 33 1.24 5.17 -11.92
CA ALA A 33 1.55 3.85 -12.48
C ALA A 33 0.72 2.76 -11.78
N PHE A 34 0.20 1.86 -12.59
CA PHE A 34 -0.49 0.66 -12.17
C PHE A 34 0.34 -0.56 -12.58
N PRO A 35 1.15 -1.13 -11.65
CA PRO A 35 1.96 -2.30 -11.95
C PRO A 35 1.09 -3.50 -12.34
N SER A 36 1.33 -4.04 -13.53
CA SER A 36 0.56 -5.13 -14.14
C SER A 36 1.40 -6.38 -14.32
N GLY A 37 0.76 -7.52 -14.63
CA GLY A 37 1.47 -8.76 -14.97
C GLY A 37 2.10 -9.50 -13.79
N PHE A 38 1.94 -9.01 -12.56
CA PHE A 38 2.49 -9.66 -11.38
C PHE A 38 1.56 -10.76 -10.86
N PHE A 39 1.94 -12.00 -11.06
CA PHE A 39 1.20 -13.17 -10.60
C PHE A 39 1.99 -13.93 -9.53
N ASP A 40 1.40 -14.09 -8.33
CA ASP A 40 1.99 -14.82 -7.21
C ASP A 40 1.07 -15.96 -6.73
N TRP A 41 1.46 -17.19 -7.02
CA TRP A 41 0.75 -18.40 -6.57
C TRP A 41 0.61 -18.48 -5.04
N LYS A 42 1.60 -18.00 -4.28
CA LYS A 42 1.52 -18.00 -2.82
C LYS A 42 0.42 -17.06 -2.35
N ARG A 43 0.30 -15.90 -2.98
CA ARG A 43 -0.77 -14.94 -2.72
C ARG A 43 -2.15 -15.54 -3.02
N VAL A 44 -2.33 -16.17 -4.18
CA VAL A 44 -3.59 -16.83 -4.56
C VAL A 44 -3.99 -17.90 -3.56
N ARG A 45 -3.06 -18.82 -3.23
CA ARG A 45 -3.30 -19.89 -2.25
C ARG A 45 -3.63 -19.35 -0.86
N THR A 46 -2.96 -18.29 -0.44
CA THR A 46 -3.22 -17.65 0.86
C THR A 46 -4.59 -17.00 0.87
N THR A 47 -4.98 -16.29 -0.17
CA THR A 47 -6.30 -15.69 -0.32
C THR A 47 -7.41 -16.75 -0.29
N LEU A 48 -7.26 -17.84 -1.05
CA LEU A 48 -8.19 -18.98 -1.01
C LEU A 48 -8.28 -19.59 0.40
N ALA A 49 -7.15 -19.73 1.08
CA ALA A 49 -7.12 -20.27 2.44
C ALA A 49 -7.69 -19.31 3.47
N LEU A 50 -7.57 -18.00 3.33
CA LEU A 50 -8.11 -17.00 4.23
C LEU A 50 -9.62 -16.81 4.06
N TYR A 51 -10.09 -16.66 2.85
CA TYR A 51 -11.46 -16.23 2.56
C TYR A 51 -12.37 -17.37 2.04
N GLY A 52 -11.79 -18.50 1.64
CA GLY A 52 -12.50 -19.60 1.01
C GLY A 52 -12.79 -19.40 -0.48
N PRO A 53 -13.16 -20.45 -1.19
CA PRO A 53 -13.31 -20.44 -2.65
C PRO A 53 -14.41 -19.50 -3.15
N PHE A 54 -15.57 -19.52 -2.50
CA PHE A 54 -16.71 -18.69 -2.90
C PHE A 54 -16.40 -17.20 -2.82
N HIS A 55 -15.88 -16.74 -1.68
CA HIS A 55 -15.52 -15.33 -1.48
C HIS A 55 -14.41 -14.89 -2.42
N THR A 56 -13.38 -15.74 -2.60
CA THR A 56 -12.28 -15.46 -3.54
C THR A 56 -12.81 -15.34 -4.97
N ALA A 57 -13.69 -16.23 -5.41
CA ALA A 57 -14.30 -16.17 -6.74
C ALA A 57 -15.16 -14.90 -6.92
N MET A 58 -15.98 -14.55 -5.93
CA MET A 58 -16.78 -13.34 -5.94
C MET A 58 -15.90 -12.07 -6.07
N ARG A 59 -14.84 -11.95 -5.26
CA ARG A 59 -13.91 -10.82 -5.35
C ARG A 59 -13.17 -10.77 -6.68
N THR A 60 -12.75 -11.92 -7.20
CA THR A 60 -12.11 -11.99 -8.51
C THR A 60 -13.07 -11.54 -9.62
N ALA A 61 -14.33 -11.93 -9.56
CA ALA A 61 -15.36 -11.47 -10.51
C ALA A 61 -15.60 -9.95 -10.40
N GLN A 62 -15.66 -9.41 -9.19
CA GLN A 62 -15.78 -7.96 -8.96
C GLN A 62 -14.58 -7.18 -9.52
N MET A 63 -13.35 -7.68 -9.32
CA MET A 63 -12.15 -7.11 -9.92
C MET A 63 -12.18 -7.15 -11.44
N ALA A 64 -12.56 -8.29 -12.02
CA ALA A 64 -12.67 -8.43 -13.48
C ALA A 64 -13.74 -7.50 -14.07
N LEU A 65 -14.87 -7.32 -13.38
CA LEU A 65 -15.93 -6.39 -13.79
C LEU A 65 -15.43 -4.93 -13.72
N ALA A 66 -14.76 -4.56 -12.64
CA ALA A 66 -14.17 -3.24 -12.49
C ALA A 66 -13.14 -2.94 -13.59
N ALA A 67 -12.28 -3.92 -13.91
CA ALA A 67 -11.27 -3.81 -14.97
C ALA A 67 -11.88 -3.62 -16.37
N ARG A 68 -13.03 -4.25 -16.68
CA ARG A 68 -13.74 -4.02 -17.95
C ARG A 68 -14.17 -2.57 -18.16
N GLY A 69 -14.46 -1.86 -17.06
CA GLY A 69 -14.77 -0.44 -17.07
C GLY A 69 -13.52 0.47 -17.02
N GLY A 70 -12.32 -0.07 -17.25
CA GLY A 70 -11.07 0.69 -17.19
C GLY A 70 -10.52 0.91 -15.78
N GLY A 71 -10.90 0.04 -14.81
CA GLY A 71 -10.47 0.14 -13.43
C GLY A 71 -11.14 1.27 -12.62
N VAL A 72 -11.26 1.11 -11.33
CA VAL A 72 -11.92 2.13 -10.48
C VAL A 72 -10.93 3.24 -10.11
N VAL A 73 -9.77 2.86 -9.59
CA VAL A 73 -8.74 3.82 -9.19
C VAL A 73 -8.14 4.51 -10.41
N HIS A 74 -7.87 3.75 -11.47
CA HIS A 74 -7.39 4.28 -12.75
C HIS A 74 -8.29 5.43 -13.26
N ARG A 75 -9.63 5.25 -13.22
CA ARG A 75 -10.59 6.30 -13.61
C ARG A 75 -10.55 7.52 -12.70
N GLN A 76 -10.31 7.37 -11.39
CA GLN A 76 -10.21 8.51 -10.48
C GLN A 76 -9.10 9.48 -10.89
N PHE A 77 -7.96 8.96 -11.36
CA PHE A 77 -6.87 9.78 -11.92
C PHE A 77 -7.23 10.32 -13.31
N ALA A 78 -7.67 9.46 -14.22
CA ALA A 78 -7.94 9.81 -15.61
C ALA A 78 -9.03 10.90 -15.74
N THR A 79 -10.11 10.84 -14.94
CA THR A 79 -11.18 11.86 -14.96
C THR A 79 -10.74 13.22 -14.44
N ARG A 80 -9.61 13.29 -13.75
CA ARG A 80 -8.96 14.54 -13.32
C ARG A 80 -7.88 15.01 -14.30
N GLY A 81 -7.75 14.38 -15.45
CA GLY A 81 -6.72 14.69 -16.44
C GLY A 81 -5.31 14.28 -16.01
N ILE A 82 -5.17 13.46 -14.98
CA ILE A 82 -3.87 12.97 -14.51
C ILE A 82 -3.46 11.79 -15.39
N PRO A 83 -2.26 11.81 -16.01
CA PRO A 83 -1.76 10.71 -16.82
C PRO A 83 -1.65 9.41 -16.03
N VAL A 84 -2.10 8.31 -16.61
CA VAL A 84 -2.05 6.98 -16.01
C VAL A 84 -1.31 6.00 -16.92
N ARG A 85 -0.59 5.06 -16.32
CA ARG A 85 0.23 4.07 -17.03
C ARG A 85 0.06 2.68 -16.43
N ASP A 86 -0.21 1.70 -17.28
CA ASP A 86 0.01 0.30 -16.93
C ASP A 86 1.47 -0.04 -17.16
N VAL A 87 2.15 -0.51 -16.11
CA VAL A 87 3.61 -0.72 -16.11
C VAL A 87 3.90 -2.18 -15.76
N ALA A 88 4.51 -2.92 -16.68
CA ALA A 88 4.88 -4.32 -16.44
C ALA A 88 6.08 -4.46 -15.49
N ASP A 89 7.07 -3.58 -15.62
CA ASP A 89 8.24 -3.53 -14.73
C ASP A 89 8.54 -2.08 -14.33
N MET A 90 8.32 -1.77 -13.06
CA MET A 90 8.59 -0.46 -12.46
C MET A 90 10.08 -0.08 -12.48
N ASN A 91 10.96 -1.06 -12.64
CA ASN A 91 12.40 -0.83 -12.68
C ASN A 91 12.95 -0.77 -14.12
N ALA A 92 12.09 -0.83 -15.13
CA ALA A 92 12.51 -0.79 -16.53
C ALA A 92 13.16 0.57 -16.89
N PRO A 93 14.29 0.60 -17.62
CA PRO A 93 14.98 1.83 -17.98
C PRO A 93 14.07 2.88 -18.64
N ALA A 94 13.19 2.45 -19.56
CA ALA A 94 12.27 3.34 -20.24
C ALA A 94 11.28 4.03 -19.27
N PHE A 95 10.82 3.33 -18.24
CA PHE A 95 9.94 3.89 -17.21
C PHE A 95 10.72 4.85 -16.28
N LEU A 96 11.94 4.51 -15.92
CA LEU A 96 12.82 5.41 -15.16
C LEU A 96 13.08 6.72 -15.91
N ASP A 97 13.32 6.66 -17.23
CA ASP A 97 13.52 7.85 -18.06
C ASP A 97 12.25 8.70 -18.17
N GLU A 98 11.06 8.07 -18.18
CA GLU A 98 9.78 8.79 -18.10
C GLU A 98 9.66 9.54 -16.76
N LEU A 99 9.91 8.88 -15.63
CA LEU A 99 9.87 9.51 -14.31
C LEU A 99 10.87 10.68 -14.18
N ARG A 100 12.08 10.53 -14.72
CA ARG A 100 13.11 11.60 -14.74
C ARG A 100 12.62 12.81 -15.53
N ARG A 101 12.03 12.61 -16.72
CA ARG A 101 11.45 13.70 -17.52
C ARG A 101 10.31 14.42 -16.82
N LEU A 102 9.57 13.72 -15.97
CA LEU A 102 8.51 14.31 -15.17
C LEU A 102 9.03 15.12 -13.99
N ASN A 103 10.35 15.07 -13.67
CA ASN A 103 10.96 15.79 -12.53
C ASN A 103 10.14 15.62 -11.25
N ILE A 104 9.85 14.37 -10.87
CA ILE A 104 9.04 14.08 -9.69
C ILE A 104 9.80 14.35 -8.40
N ASP A 105 9.11 14.92 -7.40
CA ASP A 105 9.67 15.18 -6.09
C ASP A 105 9.45 14.00 -5.14
N VAL A 106 8.24 13.43 -5.15
CA VAL A 106 7.88 12.31 -4.29
C VAL A 106 7.19 11.22 -5.09
N LEU A 107 7.64 9.95 -4.93
CA LEU A 107 6.93 8.77 -5.39
C LEU A 107 6.19 8.14 -4.21
N VAL A 108 4.87 8.04 -4.30
CA VAL A 108 4.01 7.41 -3.31
C VAL A 108 3.70 5.98 -3.73
N SER A 109 4.12 5.00 -2.95
CA SER A 109 3.81 3.59 -3.12
C SER A 109 2.65 3.19 -2.20
N LEU A 110 1.56 2.69 -2.79
CA LEU A 110 0.41 2.16 -2.06
C LEU A 110 0.07 0.77 -2.58
N ASN A 111 0.42 -0.26 -1.83
CA ASN A 111 0.25 -1.66 -2.21
C ASN A 111 0.96 -2.07 -3.52
N THR A 112 2.00 -1.39 -3.94
CA THR A 112 2.77 -1.74 -5.14
C THR A 112 3.30 -3.17 -5.02
N PRO A 113 2.99 -4.09 -5.97
CA PRO A 113 3.31 -5.50 -5.86
C PRO A 113 4.77 -5.81 -6.22
N GLN A 114 5.48 -4.84 -6.78
CA GLN A 114 6.87 -4.98 -7.21
C GLN A 114 7.82 -4.31 -6.23
N LYS A 115 8.96 -4.94 -5.99
CA LYS A 115 10.06 -4.32 -5.27
C LYS A 115 10.70 -3.24 -6.15
N LEU A 116 10.72 -2.01 -5.64
CA LEU A 116 11.44 -0.90 -6.26
C LEU A 116 12.94 -1.05 -5.95
N LYS A 117 13.78 -0.99 -6.99
CA LYS A 117 15.24 -1.10 -6.89
C LYS A 117 15.87 0.27 -6.69
N ARG A 118 17.18 0.27 -6.42
CA ARG A 118 17.98 1.48 -6.17
C ARG A 118 17.78 2.57 -7.21
N GLU A 119 17.70 2.17 -8.50
CA GLU A 119 17.60 3.11 -9.62
C GLU A 119 16.31 3.92 -9.60
N ILE A 120 15.15 3.29 -9.35
CA ILE A 120 13.88 4.01 -9.25
C ILE A 120 13.75 4.78 -7.94
N LEU A 121 14.30 4.25 -6.84
CA LEU A 121 14.31 4.94 -5.54
C LEU A 121 15.10 6.25 -5.57
N ALA A 122 16.08 6.37 -6.48
CA ALA A 122 16.91 7.55 -6.65
C ALA A 122 16.33 8.59 -7.64
N VAL A 123 15.18 8.32 -8.28
CA VAL A 123 14.60 9.25 -9.26
C VAL A 123 13.93 10.47 -8.62
N PRO A 124 13.06 10.31 -7.59
CA PRO A 124 12.41 11.47 -6.99
C PRO A 124 13.39 12.32 -6.18
N THR A 125 13.27 13.65 -6.29
CA THR A 125 14.21 14.58 -5.62
C THR A 125 14.13 14.54 -4.09
N GLN A 126 12.95 14.22 -3.53
CA GLN A 126 12.74 14.10 -2.09
C GLN A 126 12.55 12.65 -1.63
N GLY A 127 12.50 11.69 -2.57
CA GLY A 127 12.51 10.27 -2.31
C GLY A 127 11.16 9.56 -2.54
N CYS A 128 11.15 8.29 -2.15
CA CYS A 128 9.98 7.42 -2.26
C CYS A 128 9.42 7.13 -0.87
N ILE A 129 8.10 7.19 -0.72
CA ILE A 129 7.39 6.79 0.50
C ILE A 129 6.45 5.62 0.22
N ASN A 130 6.29 4.76 1.22
CA ASN A 130 5.38 3.62 1.13
C ASN A 130 4.40 3.62 2.30
N VAL A 131 3.17 3.19 2.02
CA VAL A 131 2.18 2.90 3.07
C VAL A 131 2.27 1.43 3.43
N HIS A 132 2.60 1.17 4.68
CA HIS A 132 2.67 -0.16 5.25
C HIS A 132 1.60 -0.33 6.34
N PHE A 133 0.81 -1.41 6.27
CA PHE A 133 -0.27 -1.68 7.24
C PHE A 133 0.23 -2.45 8.45
N GLY A 134 1.40 -2.07 8.96
CA GLY A 134 2.06 -2.60 10.14
C GLY A 134 2.70 -1.49 10.97
N ARG A 135 2.81 -1.71 12.29
CA ARG A 135 3.46 -0.77 13.20
C ARG A 135 4.98 -0.98 13.16
N LEU A 136 5.65 -0.25 12.26
CA LEU A 136 7.12 -0.29 12.20
C LEU A 136 7.75 0.23 13.51
N PRO A 137 8.90 -0.33 13.92
CA PRO A 137 9.74 -1.32 13.25
C PRO A 137 9.24 -2.76 13.31
N ARG A 138 8.23 -3.05 14.10
CA ARG A 138 7.58 -4.37 14.16
C ARG A 138 6.65 -4.57 12.96
N TYR A 139 6.24 -5.80 12.71
CA TYR A 139 5.29 -6.18 11.66
C TYR A 139 5.73 -5.85 10.23
N ARG A 140 7.04 -5.91 9.92
CA ARG A 140 7.54 -5.83 8.54
C ARG A 140 7.10 -7.04 7.72
N GLY A 141 6.96 -6.88 6.41
CA GLY A 141 6.66 -7.94 5.47
C GLY A 141 5.20 -8.07 5.09
N ILE A 142 4.70 -9.32 4.98
CA ILE A 142 3.43 -9.63 4.33
C ILE A 142 2.30 -9.76 5.35
N LEU A 143 1.10 -9.25 5.03
CA LEU A 143 -0.13 -9.38 5.82
C LEU A 143 -0.01 -8.93 7.29
N PRO A 144 0.56 -7.78 7.60
CA PRO A 144 0.80 -7.36 8.98
C PRO A 144 -0.48 -7.29 9.82
N ILE A 145 -1.63 -6.89 9.25
CA ILE A 145 -2.93 -6.87 9.95
C ILE A 145 -3.33 -8.29 10.40
N PHE A 146 -3.13 -9.31 9.53
CA PHE A 146 -3.38 -10.69 9.89
C PHE A 146 -2.58 -11.13 11.11
N TYR A 147 -1.30 -10.76 11.15
CA TYR A 147 -0.42 -11.10 12.26
C TYR A 147 -0.72 -10.31 13.52
N ALA A 148 -1.18 -9.07 13.42
CA ALA A 148 -1.63 -8.31 14.58
C ALA A 148 -2.85 -8.98 15.24
N VAL A 149 -3.85 -9.39 14.43
CA VAL A 149 -5.00 -10.15 14.95
C VAL A 149 -4.56 -11.49 15.54
N LEU A 150 -3.73 -12.26 14.83
CA LEU A 150 -3.26 -13.58 15.28
C LEU A 150 -2.47 -13.51 16.59
N ASN A 151 -1.72 -12.43 16.81
CA ASN A 151 -0.95 -12.19 18.03
C ASN A 151 -1.80 -11.59 19.17
N GLY A 152 -3.10 -11.35 18.97
CA GLY A 152 -3.99 -10.77 19.96
C GLY A 152 -3.68 -9.30 20.29
N GLU A 153 -3.09 -8.56 19.36
CA GLU A 153 -2.82 -7.13 19.57
C GLU A 153 -4.14 -6.35 19.67
N PRO A 154 -4.23 -5.33 20.54
CA PRO A 154 -5.42 -4.50 20.67
C PRO A 154 -5.60 -3.53 19.52
N SER A 155 -4.55 -3.30 18.73
CA SER A 155 -4.52 -2.43 17.55
C SER A 155 -3.48 -2.89 16.56
N PHE A 156 -3.60 -2.46 15.30
CA PHE A 156 -2.52 -2.54 14.31
C PHE A 156 -2.11 -1.14 13.87
N GLY A 157 -0.85 -0.99 13.47
CA GLY A 157 -0.34 0.27 12.98
C GLY A 157 -0.52 0.42 11.48
N VAL A 158 -0.64 1.67 11.03
CA VAL A 158 -0.45 2.08 9.65
C VAL A 158 0.74 3.04 9.63
N THR A 159 1.72 2.79 8.79
CA THR A 159 2.97 3.54 8.75
C THR A 159 3.23 4.07 7.34
N VAL A 160 3.47 5.37 7.21
CA VAL A 160 4.08 5.99 6.03
C VAL A 160 5.57 6.12 6.32
N HIS A 161 6.41 5.49 5.52
CA HIS A 161 7.85 5.48 5.72
C HIS A 161 8.61 5.72 4.42
N MET A 162 9.84 6.22 4.52
CA MET A 162 10.76 6.30 3.40
C MET A 162 11.09 4.90 2.88
N MET A 163 11.26 4.77 1.59
CA MET A 163 11.70 3.51 0.99
C MET A 163 13.22 3.50 0.80
N ASP A 164 13.81 2.37 1.09
CA ASP A 164 15.19 2.02 0.75
C ASP A 164 15.25 0.63 0.07
N GLU A 165 16.44 0.11 -0.17
CA GLU A 165 16.64 -1.19 -0.83
C GLU A 165 16.17 -2.39 0.01
N LYS A 166 15.98 -2.20 1.33
CA LYS A 166 15.43 -3.21 2.23
C LYS A 166 13.92 -3.05 2.37
N LEU A 167 13.23 -4.13 2.64
CA LEU A 167 11.78 -4.11 2.79
C LEU A 167 11.38 -3.47 4.13
N ASP A 168 10.47 -2.48 4.08
CA ASP A 168 9.87 -1.80 5.23
C ASP A 168 10.90 -1.26 6.25
N ASN A 169 12.03 -0.74 5.76
CA ASN A 169 13.20 -0.41 6.59
C ASN A 169 13.47 1.09 6.78
N GLY A 170 13.09 1.93 5.84
CA GLY A 170 13.39 3.36 5.89
C GLY A 170 12.73 4.11 7.04
N GLY A 171 13.18 5.33 7.31
CA GLY A 171 12.68 6.18 8.39
C GLY A 171 11.18 6.44 8.31
N ILE A 172 10.51 6.50 9.46
CA ILE A 172 9.07 6.69 9.57
C ILE A 172 8.74 8.18 9.41
N VAL A 173 7.86 8.51 8.46
CA VAL A 173 7.37 9.88 8.21
C VAL A 173 6.12 10.16 9.06
N ALA A 174 5.16 9.24 9.04
CA ALA A 174 3.94 9.35 9.83
C ALA A 174 3.46 7.96 10.24
N GLN A 175 2.84 7.84 11.42
CA GLN A 175 2.33 6.57 11.92
C GLN A 175 1.08 6.78 12.75
N GLY A 176 0.08 5.90 12.59
CA GLY A 176 -1.14 5.89 13.35
C GLY A 176 -1.61 4.47 13.67
N ASP A 177 -2.55 4.34 14.60
CA ASP A 177 -3.09 3.07 15.04
C ASP A 177 -4.56 2.90 14.68
N VAL A 178 -4.96 1.66 14.43
CA VAL A 178 -6.34 1.23 14.22
C VAL A 178 -6.70 0.19 15.26
N SER A 179 -7.70 0.46 16.09
CA SER A 179 -8.17 -0.49 17.09
C SER A 179 -8.76 -1.76 16.45
N ILE A 180 -8.47 -2.90 17.06
CA ILE A 180 -9.02 -4.21 16.70
C ILE A 180 -10.09 -4.55 17.73
N ALA A 181 -11.36 -4.60 17.31
CA ALA A 181 -12.45 -5.04 18.16
C ALA A 181 -12.64 -6.56 18.07
N ARG A 182 -13.30 -7.13 19.09
CA ARG A 182 -13.69 -8.55 19.05
C ARG A 182 -14.56 -8.83 17.80
N GLY A 183 -14.26 -9.88 17.09
CA GLY A 183 -14.95 -10.26 15.86
C GLY A 183 -14.50 -9.50 14.59
N ASP A 184 -13.57 -8.54 14.71
CA ASP A 184 -13.00 -7.90 13.53
C ASP A 184 -12.24 -8.92 12.66
N SER A 185 -12.47 -8.84 11.38
CA SER A 185 -11.79 -9.63 10.35
C SER A 185 -10.92 -8.75 9.46
N LEU A 186 -10.10 -9.34 8.61
CA LEU A 186 -9.35 -8.56 7.60
C LEU A 186 -10.29 -7.70 6.74
N GLU A 187 -11.51 -8.18 6.47
CA GLU A 187 -12.49 -7.44 5.67
C GLU A 187 -13.01 -6.18 6.37
N THR A 188 -13.13 -6.21 7.70
CA THR A 188 -13.55 -5.05 8.50
C THR A 188 -12.38 -4.14 8.85
N LEU A 189 -11.16 -4.69 8.96
CA LEU A 189 -9.96 -3.95 9.33
C LEU A 189 -9.29 -3.20 8.17
N TYR A 190 -9.27 -3.79 6.96
CA TYR A 190 -8.69 -3.09 5.80
C TYR A 190 -9.34 -1.73 5.53
N PRO A 191 -10.68 -1.59 5.46
CA PRO A 191 -11.30 -0.26 5.29
C PRO A 191 -10.87 0.76 6.35
N LYS A 192 -10.81 0.34 7.63
CA LYS A 192 -10.34 1.19 8.74
C LYS A 192 -8.88 1.62 8.52
N GLY A 193 -8.02 0.67 8.13
CA GLY A 193 -6.61 0.93 7.84
C GLY A 193 -6.41 1.90 6.67
N PHE A 194 -7.15 1.72 5.58
CA PHE A 194 -7.08 2.62 4.42
C PHE A 194 -7.58 4.04 4.71
N ALA A 195 -8.59 4.18 5.58
CA ALA A 195 -9.03 5.50 6.05
C ALA A 195 -7.93 6.22 6.83
N VAL A 196 -7.24 5.53 7.75
CA VAL A 196 -6.08 6.07 8.48
C VAL A 196 -4.93 6.35 7.52
N ALA A 197 -4.65 5.47 6.56
CA ALA A 197 -3.60 5.66 5.56
C ALA A 197 -3.78 6.93 4.73
N SER A 198 -5.01 7.27 4.35
CA SER A 198 -5.33 8.52 3.64
C SER A 198 -4.92 9.76 4.43
N GLY A 199 -5.24 9.80 5.73
CA GLY A 199 -4.85 10.91 6.62
C GLY A 199 -3.35 11.02 6.82
N LEU A 200 -2.67 9.88 7.05
CA LEU A 200 -1.21 9.85 7.21
C LEU A 200 -0.45 10.21 5.94
N LEU A 201 -0.97 9.83 4.76
CA LEU A 201 -0.39 10.26 3.48
C LEU A 201 -0.56 11.77 3.29
N ASP A 202 -1.71 12.34 3.62
CA ASP A 202 -1.92 13.79 3.56
C ASP A 202 -0.95 14.52 4.49
N GLU A 203 -0.76 14.04 5.73
CA GLU A 203 0.23 14.56 6.68
C GLU A 203 1.65 14.49 6.11
N ALA A 204 2.04 13.32 5.60
CA ALA A 204 3.36 13.13 4.99
C ALA A 204 3.58 14.07 3.80
N LEU A 205 2.62 14.16 2.88
CA LEU A 205 2.73 15.03 1.71
C LEU A 205 2.84 16.50 2.09
N ARG A 206 2.13 16.95 3.15
CA ARG A 206 2.32 18.32 3.68
C ARG A 206 3.73 18.56 4.21
N ALA A 207 4.28 17.58 4.94
CA ALA A 207 5.66 17.68 5.43
C ALA A 207 6.67 17.82 4.29
N PHE A 208 6.49 17.05 3.21
CA PHE A 208 7.32 17.17 2.00
C PHE A 208 7.14 18.52 1.30
N ASP A 209 5.90 18.98 1.14
CA ASP A 209 5.60 20.25 0.44
C ASP A 209 6.16 21.48 1.17
N THR A 210 6.17 21.44 2.50
CA THR A 210 6.73 22.52 3.34
C THR A 210 8.23 22.36 3.63
N GLY A 211 8.86 21.27 3.20
CA GLY A 211 10.28 20.98 3.48
C GLY A 211 10.57 20.62 4.95
N HIS A 212 9.56 20.29 5.74
CA HIS A 212 9.70 19.97 7.16
C HIS A 212 9.48 18.47 7.45
N VAL A 213 10.18 17.60 6.73
CA VAL A 213 10.10 16.15 6.94
C VAL A 213 10.97 15.76 8.14
N VAL A 214 10.33 15.29 9.21
CA VAL A 214 11.01 14.76 10.39
C VAL A 214 10.86 13.24 10.40
N LEU A 215 11.97 12.54 10.25
CA LEU A 215 11.98 11.07 10.24
C LEU A 215 12.15 10.50 11.65
N GLN A 216 11.19 9.65 12.06
CA GLN A 216 11.35 8.85 13.26
C GLN A 216 12.18 7.59 12.98
N PRO A 217 12.96 7.10 13.95
CA PRO A 217 13.77 5.91 13.80
C PRO A 217 12.94 4.65 13.50
N ASN A 218 13.46 3.81 12.61
CA ASN A 218 12.93 2.46 12.31
C ASN A 218 14.05 1.41 12.52
N PRO A 219 14.46 1.15 13.79
CA PRO A 219 15.66 0.40 14.08
C PRO A 219 15.55 -1.09 13.75
N GLU A 220 16.56 -1.63 13.10
CA GLU A 220 16.68 -3.06 12.76
C GLU A 220 16.63 -3.96 14.00
N SER A 221 17.11 -3.50 15.15
CA SER A 221 17.14 -4.27 16.41
C SER A 221 15.75 -4.58 16.98
N GLN A 222 14.73 -3.82 16.59
CA GLN A 222 13.36 -4.00 17.07
C GLN A 222 12.42 -4.61 16.06
N LYS A 223 12.93 -4.99 14.88
CA LYS A 223 12.10 -5.53 13.81
C LYS A 223 11.52 -6.90 14.15
N THR A 224 10.28 -7.11 13.75
CA THR A 224 9.73 -8.43 13.48
C THR A 224 9.41 -8.53 11.99
N TYR A 225 9.59 -9.70 11.39
CA TYR A 225 9.35 -9.90 9.96
C TYR A 225 8.42 -11.09 9.73
N TYR A 226 7.40 -10.88 8.93
CA TYR A 226 6.39 -11.88 8.62
C TYR A 226 6.32 -12.17 7.11
N SER A 227 6.20 -13.45 6.79
CA SER A 227 6.01 -13.96 5.43
C SER A 227 4.57 -14.48 5.26
N TYR A 228 4.29 -15.22 4.19
CA TYR A 228 2.99 -15.85 4.01
C TYR A 228 2.65 -16.81 5.16
N PRO A 229 1.41 -16.74 5.72
CA PRO A 229 1.02 -17.57 6.85
C PRO A 229 0.89 -19.04 6.48
N THR A 230 1.17 -19.90 7.46
CA THR A 230 0.95 -21.33 7.34
C THR A 230 -0.55 -21.68 7.43
N ARG A 231 -0.94 -22.89 6.97
CA ARG A 231 -2.32 -23.38 7.13
C ARG A 231 -2.77 -23.45 8.60
N ARG A 232 -1.85 -23.73 9.53
CA ARG A 232 -2.13 -23.73 10.97
C ARG A 232 -2.51 -22.33 11.45
N MET A 233 -1.71 -21.32 11.13
CA MET A 233 -1.95 -19.92 11.49
C MET A 233 -3.29 -19.41 10.94
N ILE A 234 -3.63 -19.76 9.68
CA ILE A 234 -4.91 -19.39 9.08
C ILE A 234 -6.09 -20.03 9.81
N ARG A 235 -5.98 -21.29 10.26
CA ARG A 235 -7.03 -21.94 11.06
C ARG A 235 -7.22 -21.29 12.42
N GLU A 236 -6.12 -20.91 13.07
CA GLU A 236 -6.13 -20.19 14.36
C GLU A 236 -6.79 -18.81 14.21
N TYR A 237 -6.34 -18.01 13.25
CA TYR A 237 -6.97 -16.74 12.90
C TYR A 237 -8.48 -16.87 12.69
N ARG A 238 -8.93 -17.86 11.91
CA ARG A 238 -10.36 -18.08 11.66
C ARG A 238 -11.17 -18.43 12.92
N ARG A 239 -10.55 -19.05 13.91
CA ARG A 239 -11.19 -19.29 15.21
C ARG A 239 -11.35 -18.00 15.99
N MET A 240 -10.31 -17.17 16.02
CA MET A 240 -10.33 -15.88 16.74
C MET A 240 -11.39 -14.92 16.20
N VAL A 241 -11.52 -14.83 14.88
CA VAL A 241 -12.49 -13.93 14.21
C VAL A 241 -13.94 -14.40 14.37
N ARG A 242 -14.19 -15.70 14.66
CA ARG A 242 -15.52 -16.26 14.88
C ARG A 242 -15.96 -16.28 16.34
N ALA A 243 -15.03 -16.08 17.26
CA ALA A 243 -15.28 -16.04 18.72
C ALA A 243 -15.65 -14.64 19.20
#